data_7d4df3c9d5490ddc040a001e750131d2
#
_entry.id   7d4df3c9d5490ddc040a001e750131d2
#
_cell.length_a   1.000
_cell.length_b   1.000
_cell.length_c   1.000
_cell.angle_alpha   90.00
_cell.angle_beta   90.00
_cell.angle_gamma   90.00
#
_symmetry.space_group_name_H-M   'P 1'
#
loop_
_entity.id
_entity.type
_entity.pdbx_description
1 polymer ?
#
loop_
_entity_poly.entity_id
_entity_poly.type
_entity_poly.pdbx_seq_one_letter_code
_entity_poly.pdbx_strand_id
1 'polypeptide(L)'
;MSSPAVSKEQETDKKFLLIVLAASCLVAAMFGSRNSLSLTIEGINQSETLDYLQISFAFALGQLVLGAISPFAGMIADKYGSGKTLTAGILLGLLGTILIPYSTTAFTLAISLGIISSIGIGVAGLPVVLASVNKLIPQEKVGMAFGLVNAGSSVGQLILAPIAGFIIVNFGWVSCILFLSIILLFVLPLSFLV
;
A
#
# COMPACT_ATOMS: atom_id res chain seq x y z
N MET A 1 2.33 39.63 21.33
CA MET A 1 1.20 39.52 20.36
C MET A 1 1.80 39.09 19.04
N SER A 2 1.63 37.84 18.68
CA SER A 2 2.12 37.29 17.39
C SER A 2 1.27 37.88 16.26
N SER A 3 1.91 38.41 15.21
CA SER A 3 1.24 38.98 14.03
C SER A 3 0.32 37.88 13.39
N PRO A 4 -0.87 38.24 12.91
CA PRO A 4 -1.80 37.30 12.27
C PRO A 4 -1.23 36.62 11.03
N ALA A 5 -0.18 37.16 10.45
CA ALA A 5 0.57 36.54 9.36
C ALA A 5 1.39 35.32 9.83
N VAL A 6 2.05 35.42 10.99
CA VAL A 6 2.85 34.31 11.57
C VAL A 6 1.96 33.14 11.98
N SER A 7 0.74 33.41 12.48
CA SER A 7 -0.18 32.33 12.84
C SER A 7 -0.74 31.57 11.62
N LYS A 8 -0.98 32.24 10.50
CA LYS A 8 -1.43 31.61 9.24
C LYS A 8 -0.33 30.75 8.62
N GLU A 9 0.91 31.21 8.66
CA GLU A 9 2.06 30.47 8.12
C GLU A 9 2.31 29.20 8.92
N GLN A 10 2.26 29.28 10.25
CA GLN A 10 2.37 28.11 11.14
C GLN A 10 1.22 27.09 10.96
N GLU A 11 0.01 27.54 10.68
CA GLU A 11 -1.13 26.65 10.42
C GLU A 11 -0.99 25.95 9.08
N THR A 12 -0.48 26.63 8.06
CA THR A 12 -0.20 26.05 6.75
C THR A 12 0.91 25.00 6.83
N ASP A 13 1.97 25.26 7.59
CA ASP A 13 3.07 24.32 7.78
C ASP A 13 2.64 23.06 8.57
N LYS A 14 1.78 23.22 9.57
CA LYS A 14 1.22 22.05 10.29
C LYS A 14 0.33 21.20 9.40
N LYS A 15 -0.51 21.78 8.57
CA LYS A 15 -1.34 21.05 7.61
C LYS A 15 -0.49 20.33 6.57
N PHE A 16 0.53 20.99 6.05
CA PHE A 16 1.50 20.39 5.12
C PHE A 16 2.15 19.13 5.74
N LEU A 17 2.69 19.27 6.94
CA LEU A 17 3.36 18.17 7.64
C LEU A 17 2.41 16.99 7.89
N LEU A 18 1.18 17.26 8.32
CA LEU A 18 0.18 16.23 8.60
C LEU A 18 -0.21 15.46 7.32
N ILE A 19 -0.46 16.16 6.22
CA ILE A 19 -0.81 15.54 4.93
C ILE A 19 0.35 14.68 4.42
N VAL A 20 1.57 15.21 4.45
CA VAL A 20 2.77 14.49 3.97
C VAL A 20 3.05 13.27 4.85
N LEU A 21 2.94 13.38 6.17
CA LEU A 21 3.12 12.24 7.07
C LEU A 21 2.04 11.18 6.85
N ALA A 22 0.77 11.56 6.74
CA ALA A 22 -0.32 10.62 6.46
C ALA A 22 -0.11 9.90 5.12
N ALA A 23 0.23 10.64 4.06
CA ALA A 23 0.53 10.09 2.75
C ALA A 23 1.75 9.14 2.78
N SER A 24 2.83 9.53 3.47
CA SER A 24 4.03 8.71 3.62
C SER A 24 3.75 7.42 4.38
N CYS A 25 3.00 7.48 5.49
CA CYS A 25 2.60 6.30 6.25
C CYS A 25 1.71 5.36 5.42
N LEU A 26 0.78 5.92 4.64
CA LEU A 26 -0.10 5.14 3.76
C LEU A 26 0.72 4.39 2.71
N VAL A 27 1.60 5.09 2.00
CA VAL A 27 2.47 4.49 0.99
C VAL A 27 3.46 3.49 1.61
N ALA A 28 4.03 3.80 2.78
CA ALA A 28 4.92 2.91 3.53
C ALA A 28 4.25 1.59 3.86
N ALA A 29 3.03 1.63 4.40
CA ALA A 29 2.28 0.43 4.77
C ALA A 29 1.92 -0.39 3.53
N MET A 30 1.44 0.24 2.46
CA MET A 30 1.01 -0.47 1.25
C MET A 30 2.17 -1.13 0.52
N PHE A 31 3.23 -0.37 0.21
CA PHE A 31 4.39 -0.90 -0.51
C PHE A 31 5.23 -1.83 0.36
N GLY A 32 5.37 -1.51 1.64
CA GLY A 32 6.04 -2.37 2.60
C GLY A 32 5.34 -3.72 2.75
N SER A 33 4.01 -3.74 2.92
CA SER A 33 3.23 -4.97 2.99
C SER A 33 3.33 -5.77 1.69
N ARG A 34 3.17 -5.11 0.54
CA ARG A 34 3.24 -5.78 -0.78
C ARG A 34 4.57 -6.46 -1.02
N ASN A 35 5.68 -5.78 -0.75
CA ASN A 35 7.00 -6.35 -0.96
C ASN A 35 7.33 -7.44 0.08
N SER A 36 6.87 -7.31 1.32
CA SER A 36 7.06 -8.32 2.36
C SER A 36 6.31 -9.63 2.07
N LEU A 37 5.26 -9.61 1.24
CA LEU A 37 4.58 -10.83 0.79
C LEU A 37 5.52 -11.78 0.04
N SER A 38 6.57 -11.29 -0.65
CA SER A 38 7.53 -12.15 -1.32
C SER A 38 8.30 -13.06 -0.36
N LEU A 39 8.44 -12.68 0.90
CA LEU A 39 9.08 -13.50 1.93
C LEU A 39 8.24 -14.73 2.32
N THR A 40 6.94 -14.75 2.01
CA THR A 40 6.06 -15.88 2.30
C THR A 40 6.13 -17.00 1.25
N ILE A 41 6.85 -16.82 0.14
CA ILE A 41 6.94 -17.79 -0.97
C ILE A 41 7.41 -19.16 -0.45
N GLU A 42 8.47 -19.18 0.35
CA GLU A 42 9.04 -20.40 0.91
C GLU A 42 8.00 -21.13 1.80
N GLY A 43 7.31 -20.37 2.67
CA GLY A 43 6.29 -20.93 3.56
C GLY A 43 5.08 -21.50 2.82
N ILE A 44 4.66 -20.85 1.72
CA ILE A 44 3.58 -21.34 0.86
C ILE A 44 4.01 -22.62 0.15
N ASN A 45 5.24 -22.68 -0.37
CA ASN A 45 5.76 -23.87 -1.04
C ASN A 45 5.89 -25.05 -0.08
N GLN A 46 6.39 -24.83 1.14
CA GLN A 46 6.52 -25.88 2.17
C GLN A 46 5.18 -26.45 2.64
N SER A 47 4.06 -25.79 2.37
CA SER A 47 2.73 -26.34 2.64
C SER A 47 2.31 -27.47 1.69
N GLU A 48 3.18 -27.84 0.74
CA GLU A 48 3.01 -28.91 -0.27
C GLU A 48 1.78 -28.77 -1.19
N THR A 49 1.09 -27.63 -1.14
CA THR A 49 -0.11 -27.39 -1.96
C THR A 49 0.21 -26.72 -3.29
N LEU A 50 1.33 -25.98 -3.35
CA LEU A 50 1.68 -25.14 -4.52
C LEU A 50 3.19 -25.21 -4.79
N ASP A 51 3.52 -25.39 -6.07
CA ASP A 51 4.90 -25.39 -6.57
C ASP A 51 5.45 -23.96 -6.75
N TYR A 52 6.77 -23.78 -6.65
CA TYR A 52 7.45 -22.48 -6.85
C TYR A 52 7.07 -21.82 -8.16
N LEU A 53 6.89 -22.59 -9.25
CA LEU A 53 6.48 -22.04 -10.54
C LEU A 53 5.09 -21.39 -10.47
N GLN A 54 4.15 -22.06 -9.81
CA GLN A 54 2.78 -21.57 -9.65
C GLN A 54 2.71 -20.31 -8.77
N ILE A 55 3.49 -20.30 -7.67
CA ILE A 55 3.59 -19.14 -6.77
C ILE A 55 4.22 -17.96 -7.51
N SER A 56 5.34 -18.18 -8.20
CA SER A 56 6.04 -17.16 -8.98
C SER A 56 5.16 -16.59 -10.10
N PHE A 57 4.36 -17.44 -10.75
CA PHE A 57 3.39 -17.01 -11.75
C PHE A 57 2.33 -16.05 -11.15
N ALA A 58 1.80 -16.36 -9.94
CA ALA A 58 0.84 -15.50 -9.27
C ALA A 58 1.45 -14.12 -8.92
N PHE A 59 2.70 -14.08 -8.46
CA PHE A 59 3.42 -12.83 -8.22
C PHE A 59 3.68 -12.03 -9.51
N ALA A 60 4.10 -12.70 -10.59
CA ALA A 60 4.33 -12.07 -11.89
C ALA A 60 3.03 -11.50 -12.47
N LEU A 61 1.94 -12.28 -12.41
CA LEU A 61 0.61 -11.81 -12.80
C LEU A 61 0.20 -10.58 -11.98
N GLY A 62 0.45 -10.61 -10.68
CA GLY A 62 0.17 -9.48 -9.80
C GLY A 62 0.96 -8.22 -10.19
N GLN A 63 2.19 -8.35 -10.62
CA GLN A 63 2.99 -7.22 -11.08
C GLN A 63 2.47 -6.63 -12.40
N LEU A 64 2.03 -7.48 -13.31
CA LEU A 64 1.38 -7.05 -14.56
C LEU A 64 0.07 -6.31 -14.29
N VAL A 65 -0.79 -6.88 -13.44
CA VAL A 65 -2.08 -6.30 -13.06
C VAL A 65 -1.89 -4.95 -12.37
N LEU A 66 -0.94 -4.84 -11.43
CA LEU A 66 -0.60 -3.60 -10.74
C LEU A 66 -0.15 -2.52 -11.74
N GLY A 67 0.74 -2.86 -12.66
CA GLY A 67 1.19 -1.94 -13.71
C GLY A 67 0.05 -1.50 -14.63
N ALA A 68 -0.79 -2.45 -15.06
CA ALA A 68 -1.91 -2.17 -15.95
C ALA A 68 -2.99 -1.29 -15.30
N ILE A 69 -3.29 -1.49 -14.00
CA ILE A 69 -4.35 -0.73 -13.31
C ILE A 69 -3.92 0.69 -12.93
N SER A 70 -2.61 0.94 -12.74
CA SER A 70 -2.10 2.22 -12.24
C SER A 70 -2.54 3.44 -13.05
N PRO A 71 -2.54 3.46 -14.40
CA PRO A 71 -3.05 4.58 -15.17
C PRO A 71 -4.55 4.83 -14.97
N PHE A 72 -5.34 3.74 -14.85
CA PHE A 72 -6.78 3.84 -14.63
C PHE A 72 -7.13 4.31 -13.23
N ALA A 73 -6.29 3.99 -12.23
CA ALA A 73 -6.48 4.43 -10.86
C ALA A 73 -6.50 5.96 -10.74
N GLY A 74 -5.63 6.66 -11.48
CA GLY A 74 -5.63 8.12 -11.55
C GLY A 74 -6.95 8.67 -12.09
N MET A 75 -7.45 8.12 -13.20
CA MET A 75 -8.73 8.52 -13.79
C MET A 75 -9.93 8.28 -12.85
N ILE A 76 -9.92 7.17 -12.12
CA ILE A 76 -10.94 6.86 -11.11
C ILE A 76 -10.88 7.87 -9.98
N ALA A 77 -9.67 8.20 -9.49
CA ALA A 77 -9.48 9.19 -8.44
C ALA A 77 -9.91 10.60 -8.85
N ASP A 78 -9.72 10.97 -10.10
CA ASP A 78 -10.20 12.26 -10.62
C ASP A 78 -11.73 12.33 -10.72
N LYS A 79 -12.38 11.22 -11.04
CA LYS A 79 -13.83 11.15 -11.18
C LYS A 79 -14.58 11.01 -9.84
N TYR A 80 -14.08 10.17 -8.94
CA TYR A 80 -14.78 9.80 -7.69
C TYR A 80 -14.17 10.39 -6.42
N GLY A 81 -13.01 11.04 -6.56
CA GLY A 81 -12.23 11.59 -5.45
C GLY A 81 -11.16 10.62 -4.93
N SER A 82 -10.02 11.18 -4.54
CA SER A 82 -8.85 10.39 -4.11
C SER A 82 -9.13 9.56 -2.87
N GLY A 83 -9.74 10.14 -1.83
CA GLY A 83 -10.00 9.43 -0.57
C GLY A 83 -10.86 8.19 -0.74
N LYS A 84 -11.95 8.27 -1.53
CA LYS A 84 -12.82 7.10 -1.83
C LYS A 84 -12.08 6.05 -2.64
N THR A 85 -11.28 6.48 -3.61
CA THR A 85 -10.48 5.58 -4.45
C THR A 85 -9.42 4.86 -3.63
N LEU A 86 -8.69 5.57 -2.75
CA LEU A 86 -7.72 5.00 -1.83
C LEU A 86 -8.37 3.99 -0.88
N THR A 87 -9.49 4.37 -0.26
CA THR A 87 -10.24 3.47 0.64
C THR A 87 -10.68 2.19 -0.06
N ALA A 88 -11.29 2.30 -1.24
CA ALA A 88 -11.72 1.14 -2.03
C ALA A 88 -10.53 0.25 -2.42
N GLY A 89 -9.42 0.86 -2.84
CA GLY A 89 -8.20 0.13 -3.18
C GLY A 89 -7.60 -0.60 -1.98
N ILE A 90 -7.50 0.05 -0.81
CA ILE A 90 -6.99 -0.57 0.42
C ILE A 90 -7.88 -1.74 0.83
N LEU A 91 -9.20 -1.59 0.82
CA LEU A 91 -10.14 -2.65 1.15
C LEU A 91 -10.03 -3.85 0.19
N LEU A 92 -9.90 -3.58 -1.09
CA LEU A 92 -9.71 -4.64 -2.09
C LEU A 92 -8.36 -5.34 -1.92
N GLY A 93 -7.29 -4.58 -1.67
CA GLY A 93 -5.96 -5.12 -1.37
C GLY A 93 -5.96 -5.98 -0.11
N LEU A 94 -6.63 -5.51 0.95
CA LEU A 94 -6.83 -6.23 2.21
C LEU A 94 -7.57 -7.55 1.97
N LEU A 95 -8.68 -7.51 1.24
CA LEU A 95 -9.46 -8.71 0.90
C LEU A 95 -8.60 -9.73 0.15
N GLY A 96 -7.89 -9.30 -0.90
CA GLY A 96 -7.00 -10.17 -1.66
C GLY A 96 -5.89 -10.78 -0.80
N THR A 97 -5.30 -10.00 0.11
CA THR A 97 -4.24 -10.48 1.01
C THR A 97 -4.76 -11.49 2.02
N ILE A 98 -5.93 -11.27 2.63
CA ILE A 98 -6.55 -12.21 3.57
C ILE A 98 -6.92 -13.54 2.91
N LEU A 99 -7.22 -13.54 1.61
CA LEU A 99 -7.58 -14.75 0.88
C LEU A 99 -6.37 -15.64 0.54
N ILE A 100 -5.14 -15.13 0.60
CA ILE A 100 -3.93 -15.89 0.24
C ILE A 100 -3.80 -17.21 1.05
N PRO A 101 -3.95 -17.24 2.38
CA PRO A 101 -3.81 -18.47 3.15
C PRO A 101 -4.84 -19.55 2.81
N TYR A 102 -5.96 -19.16 2.23
CA TYR A 102 -7.04 -20.09 1.81
C TYR A 102 -6.86 -20.59 0.38
N SER A 103 -5.81 -20.14 -0.31
CA SER A 103 -5.53 -20.51 -1.70
C SER A 103 -4.79 -21.85 -1.76
N THR A 104 -5.52 -22.92 -2.09
CA THR A 104 -5.00 -24.29 -2.19
C THR A 104 -4.61 -24.70 -3.62
N THR A 105 -4.93 -23.87 -4.63
CA THR A 105 -4.63 -24.11 -6.03
C THR A 105 -3.93 -22.92 -6.66
N ALA A 106 -3.16 -23.15 -7.74
CA ALA A 106 -2.53 -22.09 -8.52
C ALA A 106 -3.56 -21.02 -9.00
N PHE A 107 -4.76 -21.46 -9.36
CA PHE A 107 -5.83 -20.58 -9.82
C PHE A 107 -6.34 -19.67 -8.69
N THR A 108 -6.61 -20.23 -7.50
CA THR A 108 -7.07 -19.43 -6.36
C THR A 108 -6.00 -18.47 -5.88
N LEU A 109 -4.72 -18.87 -5.89
CA LEU A 109 -3.61 -17.96 -5.58
C LEU A 109 -3.45 -16.86 -6.64
N ALA A 110 -3.57 -17.18 -7.91
CA ALA A 110 -3.53 -16.19 -9.00
C ALA A 110 -4.66 -15.17 -8.87
N ILE A 111 -5.85 -15.58 -8.44
CA ILE A 111 -6.96 -14.66 -8.19
C ILE A 111 -6.72 -13.80 -6.96
N SER A 112 -6.41 -14.39 -5.81
CA SER A 112 -6.29 -13.67 -4.53
C SER A 112 -5.09 -12.71 -4.53
N LEU A 113 -3.88 -13.21 -4.81
CA LEU A 113 -2.65 -12.43 -4.82
C LEU A 113 -2.43 -11.70 -6.14
N GLY A 114 -2.61 -12.44 -7.26
CA GLY A 114 -2.29 -11.91 -8.60
C GLY A 114 -3.28 -10.85 -9.06
N ILE A 115 -4.59 -11.04 -8.83
CA ILE A 115 -5.62 -10.14 -9.35
C ILE A 115 -6.14 -9.22 -8.24
N ILE A 116 -6.83 -9.76 -7.23
CA ILE A 116 -7.58 -8.95 -6.26
C ILE A 116 -6.66 -8.06 -5.44
N SER A 117 -5.62 -8.63 -4.82
CA SER A 117 -4.66 -7.87 -4.02
C SER A 117 -3.94 -6.81 -4.87
N SER A 118 -3.53 -7.18 -6.09
CA SER A 118 -2.77 -6.29 -6.98
C SER A 118 -3.60 -5.16 -7.57
N ILE A 119 -4.87 -5.39 -7.92
CA ILE A 119 -5.81 -4.32 -8.29
C ILE A 119 -5.97 -3.36 -7.11
N GLY A 120 -6.21 -3.88 -5.91
CA GLY A 120 -6.39 -3.06 -4.71
C GLY A 120 -5.20 -2.14 -4.46
N ILE A 121 -3.99 -2.69 -4.44
CA ILE A 121 -2.75 -1.93 -4.23
C ILE A 121 -2.46 -0.98 -5.39
N GLY A 122 -2.77 -1.37 -6.63
CA GLY A 122 -2.61 -0.50 -7.81
C GLY A 122 -3.55 0.69 -7.79
N VAL A 123 -4.82 0.47 -7.40
CA VAL A 123 -5.84 1.53 -7.27
C VAL A 123 -5.51 2.50 -6.13
N ALA A 124 -5.01 2.02 -5.00
CA ALA A 124 -4.56 2.87 -3.90
C ALA A 124 -3.07 3.25 -4.03
N GLY A 125 -2.47 3.04 -5.19
CA GLY A 125 -1.05 3.20 -5.43
C GLY A 125 -0.52 4.62 -5.36
N LEU A 126 0.80 4.73 -5.45
CA LEU A 126 1.55 5.99 -5.38
C LEU A 126 1.00 7.10 -6.29
N PRO A 127 0.58 6.85 -7.56
CA PRO A 127 0.05 7.89 -8.41
C PRO A 127 -1.17 8.61 -7.84
N VAL A 128 -2.11 7.85 -7.22
CA VAL A 128 -3.32 8.42 -6.61
C VAL A 128 -2.99 9.21 -5.36
N VAL A 129 -2.07 8.72 -4.53
CA VAL A 129 -1.60 9.43 -3.32
C VAL A 129 -0.93 10.76 -3.73
N LEU A 130 -0.02 10.72 -4.70
CA LEU A 130 0.66 11.94 -5.17
C LEU A 130 -0.29 12.95 -5.82
N ALA A 131 -1.27 12.46 -6.60
CA ALA A 131 -2.30 13.32 -7.19
C ALA A 131 -3.14 14.00 -6.10
N SER A 132 -3.45 13.30 -5.01
CA SER A 132 -4.16 13.87 -3.87
C SER A 132 -3.32 14.91 -3.13
N VAL A 133 -2.08 14.58 -2.81
CA VAL A 133 -1.13 15.51 -2.17
C VAL A 133 -0.98 16.79 -2.98
N ASN A 134 -0.87 16.67 -4.32
CA ASN A 134 -0.78 17.82 -5.22
C ASN A 134 -1.99 18.77 -5.14
N LYS A 135 -3.17 18.25 -4.88
CA LYS A 135 -4.41 19.05 -4.73
C LYS A 135 -4.52 19.74 -3.37
N LEU A 136 -3.85 19.21 -2.35
CA LEU A 136 -4.01 19.63 -0.95
C LEU A 136 -2.92 20.60 -0.46
N ILE A 137 -1.80 20.70 -1.15
CA ILE A 137 -0.64 21.50 -0.73
C ILE A 137 -0.28 22.60 -1.74
N PRO A 138 0.38 23.69 -1.28
CA PRO A 138 0.84 24.76 -2.15
C PRO A 138 1.83 24.25 -3.20
N GLN A 139 1.74 24.75 -4.43
CA GLN A 139 2.55 24.32 -5.58
C GLN A 139 4.07 24.42 -5.33
N GLU A 140 4.51 25.40 -4.54
CA GLU A 140 5.91 25.61 -4.17
C GLU A 140 6.50 24.45 -3.35
N LYS A 141 5.67 23.70 -2.60
CA LYS A 141 6.07 22.59 -1.72
C LYS A 141 5.80 21.19 -2.31
N VAL A 142 5.18 21.09 -3.50
CA VAL A 142 4.79 19.82 -4.14
C VAL A 142 5.99 18.91 -4.38
N GLY A 143 7.08 19.45 -4.92
CA GLY A 143 8.29 18.65 -5.19
C GLY A 143 8.88 18.02 -3.93
N MET A 144 8.94 18.80 -2.83
CA MET A 144 9.41 18.30 -1.54
C MET A 144 8.46 17.23 -0.99
N ALA A 145 7.15 17.45 -1.05
CA ALA A 145 6.17 16.49 -0.60
C ALA A 145 6.25 15.17 -1.39
N PHE A 146 6.39 15.23 -2.69
CA PHE A 146 6.55 14.05 -3.55
C PHE A 146 7.81 13.24 -3.18
N GLY A 147 8.92 13.92 -2.92
CA GLY A 147 10.15 13.29 -2.44
C GLY A 147 9.95 12.57 -1.11
N LEU A 148 9.31 13.23 -0.14
CA LEU A 148 9.04 12.67 1.18
C LEU A 148 8.06 11.47 1.13
N VAL A 149 6.97 11.59 0.37
CA VAL A 149 6.00 10.50 0.20
C VAL A 149 6.65 9.30 -0.48
N ASN A 150 7.45 9.53 -1.51
CA ASN A 150 8.17 8.45 -2.19
C ASN A 150 9.22 7.79 -1.28
N ALA A 151 9.95 8.58 -0.48
CA ALA A 151 10.86 8.04 0.54
C ALA A 151 10.11 7.18 1.56
N GLY A 152 8.86 7.53 1.91
CA GLY A 152 7.99 6.72 2.75
C GLY A 152 7.83 5.29 2.27
N SER A 153 7.75 5.04 0.96
CA SER A 153 7.67 3.68 0.41
C SER A 153 8.91 2.84 0.74
N SER A 154 10.10 3.43 0.63
CA SER A 154 11.37 2.76 0.94
C SER A 154 11.52 2.52 2.44
N VAL A 155 11.12 3.47 3.27
CA VAL A 155 11.10 3.32 4.74
C VAL A 155 10.15 2.21 5.14
N GLY A 156 8.97 2.13 4.53
CA GLY A 156 8.01 1.04 4.77
C GLY A 156 8.60 -0.33 4.48
N GLN A 157 9.27 -0.50 3.35
CA GLN A 157 9.96 -1.74 2.99
C GLN A 157 11.09 -2.07 3.96
N LEU A 158 11.91 -1.09 4.34
CA LEU A 158 13.01 -1.26 5.27
C LEU A 158 12.54 -1.73 6.65
N ILE A 159 11.40 -1.25 7.13
CA ILE A 159 10.84 -1.60 8.44
C ILE A 159 10.06 -2.91 8.37
N LEU A 160 9.16 -3.05 7.39
CA LEU A 160 8.24 -4.18 7.37
C LEU A 160 8.90 -5.49 6.94
N ALA A 161 9.91 -5.48 6.09
CA ALA A 161 10.56 -6.71 5.64
C ALA A 161 11.28 -7.47 6.79
N PRO A 162 12.08 -6.84 7.67
CA PRO A 162 12.66 -7.54 8.82
C PRO A 162 11.60 -8.04 9.82
N ILE A 163 10.54 -7.24 10.06
CA ILE A 163 9.44 -7.64 10.96
C ILE A 163 8.69 -8.84 10.37
N ALA A 164 8.39 -8.81 9.09
CA ALA A 164 7.76 -9.93 8.38
C ALA A 164 8.63 -11.20 8.46
N GLY A 165 9.94 -11.06 8.20
CA GLY A 165 10.89 -12.17 8.34
C GLY A 165 10.91 -12.76 9.75
N PHE A 166 10.93 -11.92 10.79
CA PHE A 166 10.86 -12.35 12.18
C PHE A 166 9.54 -13.10 12.47
N ILE A 167 8.40 -12.59 11.98
CA ILE A 167 7.10 -13.25 12.18
C ILE A 167 7.07 -14.60 11.45
N ILE A 168 7.60 -14.68 10.23
CA ILE A 168 7.61 -15.94 9.47
C ILE A 168 8.39 -17.02 10.21
N VAL A 169 9.57 -16.67 10.74
CA VAL A 169 10.45 -17.63 11.44
C VAL A 169 9.83 -18.13 12.75
N ASN A 170 9.16 -17.28 13.51
CA ASN A 170 8.65 -17.63 14.84
C ASN A 170 7.18 -18.08 14.85
N PHE A 171 6.36 -17.59 13.92
CA PHE A 171 4.90 -17.77 13.94
C PHE A 171 4.33 -18.32 12.61
N GLY A 172 5.19 -18.53 11.63
CA GLY A 172 4.81 -19.04 10.31
C GLY A 172 4.28 -17.97 9.34
N TRP A 173 4.21 -18.36 8.07
CA TRP A 173 3.86 -17.46 6.96
C TRP A 173 2.41 -16.95 7.00
N VAL A 174 1.47 -17.74 7.49
CA VAL A 174 0.06 -17.35 7.65
C VAL A 174 -0.07 -16.17 8.62
N SER A 175 0.63 -16.25 9.77
CA SER A 175 0.66 -15.17 10.77
C SER A 175 1.25 -13.88 10.18
N CYS A 176 2.25 -14.00 9.32
CA CYS A 176 2.81 -12.84 8.60
C CYS A 176 1.77 -12.19 7.68
N ILE A 177 1.02 -12.98 6.90
CA ILE A 177 -0.04 -12.44 6.03
C ILE A 177 -1.13 -11.74 6.84
N LEU A 178 -1.55 -12.31 7.95
CA LEU A 178 -2.51 -11.68 8.85
C LEU A 178 -1.97 -10.37 9.43
N PHE A 179 -0.72 -10.34 9.85
CA PHE A 179 -0.06 -9.12 10.34
C PHE A 179 -0.04 -8.02 9.26
N LEU A 180 0.36 -8.36 8.02
CA LEU A 180 0.35 -7.40 6.91
C LEU A 180 -1.07 -6.90 6.59
N SER A 181 -2.07 -7.77 6.72
CA SER A 181 -3.48 -7.41 6.57
C SER A 181 -3.94 -6.43 7.66
N ILE A 182 -3.52 -6.64 8.90
CA ILE A 182 -3.79 -5.73 10.01
C ILE A 182 -3.18 -4.35 9.75
N ILE A 183 -1.95 -4.29 9.24
CA ILE A 183 -1.31 -3.01 8.87
C ILE A 183 -2.15 -2.26 7.83
N LEU A 184 -2.63 -2.94 6.79
CA LEU A 184 -3.49 -2.33 5.78
C LEU A 184 -4.80 -1.81 6.38
N LEU A 185 -5.38 -2.51 7.35
CA LEU A 185 -6.57 -2.08 8.06
C LEU A 185 -6.30 -0.82 8.91
N PHE A 186 -5.16 -0.77 9.61
CA PHE A 186 -4.79 0.39 10.43
C PHE A 186 -4.52 1.66 9.61
N VAL A 187 -4.08 1.52 8.38
CA VAL A 187 -3.77 2.64 7.48
C VAL A 187 -5.04 3.17 6.78
N LEU A 188 -6.11 2.38 6.76
CA LEU A 188 -7.35 2.75 6.09
C LEU A 188 -7.91 4.13 6.53
N PRO A 189 -7.93 4.52 7.82
CA PRO A 189 -8.39 5.85 8.21
C PRO A 189 -7.57 7.01 7.61
N LEU A 190 -6.28 6.79 7.33
CA LEU A 190 -5.42 7.82 6.74
C LEU A 190 -5.83 8.16 5.30
N SER A 191 -6.54 7.27 4.61
CA SER A 191 -7.06 7.53 3.25
C SER A 191 -8.08 8.68 3.20
N PHE A 192 -8.69 9.03 4.33
CA PHE A 192 -9.61 10.16 4.43
C PHE A 192 -8.90 11.50 4.69
N LEU A 193 -7.63 11.47 5.10
CA LEU A 193 -6.82 12.66 5.34
C LEU A 193 -6.06 13.09 4.08
N VAL A 194 -5.93 12.20 3.12
CA VAL A 194 -5.24 12.35 1.85
C VAL A 194 -6.25 12.28 0.71
#